data_ed7498fc7b59855a103975fb85588373
#
_entry.id   ed7498fc7b59855a103975fb85588373
#
_cell.length_a   1.000
_cell.length_b   1.000
_cell.length_c   1.000
_cell.angle_alpha   90.00
_cell.angle_beta   90.00
_cell.angle_gamma   90.00
#
_symmetry.space_group_name_H-M   'P 1'
#
loop_
_entity.id
_entity.type
_entity.pdbx_description
1 polymer ?
#
loop_
_entity_poly.entity_id
_entity_poly.type
_entity_poly.pdbx_seq_one_letter_code
_entity_poly.pdbx_strand_id
1 'polypeptide(L)'
;MKPFMFSCFLLVVLTNNGLAQDQKVSLDQTYSKWIDSKIVGDKFLIQCYIPNQNVIPTDSLPILFILDSEMSFGLAYDVIRWLRWSREIPYVAIIGISYGTNQTEWWQKRSRDYTFSKDQKKIWGNWPLAGGSANFIRFMGTELFQFISDEYNLKGDNRTIVGLSLGGLLCTEILVSKPELFDNYIILGPALIWNDKEIFKKESLYFKNHSTIKANVFTAVGGLDQKEIIEPWTEFVDIINSRKYSGLFFTSWVIENETHISMFPAGLTKGLKTTLNK
;
A
#
# COMPACT_ATOMS: atom_id res chain seq x y z
N MET A 1 62.43 66.91 -15.18
CA MET A 1 61.86 65.68 -15.71
C MET A 1 61.36 64.86 -14.50
N LYS A 2 60.04 64.69 -14.37
CA LYS A 2 59.42 63.87 -13.33
C LYS A 2 58.99 62.55 -13.99
N PRO A 3 59.30 61.38 -13.37
CA PRO A 3 58.86 60.12 -13.92
C PRO A 3 57.35 59.87 -13.68
N PHE A 4 56.65 59.49 -14.74
CA PHE A 4 55.27 59.05 -14.70
C PHE A 4 55.25 57.58 -14.25
N MET A 5 54.68 57.29 -13.09
CA MET A 5 54.44 55.95 -12.59
C MET A 5 53.12 55.43 -13.22
N PHE A 6 53.20 54.42 -14.08
CA PHE A 6 52.05 53.69 -14.60
C PHE A 6 51.65 52.65 -13.54
N SER A 7 50.50 52.88 -12.91
CA SER A 7 49.92 51.89 -12.00
C SER A 7 49.07 50.91 -12.81
N CYS A 8 49.54 49.69 -12.96
CA CYS A 8 48.81 48.61 -13.62
C CYS A 8 47.77 48.04 -12.65
N PHE A 9 46.52 48.39 -12.84
CA PHE A 9 45.40 47.76 -12.10
C PHE A 9 45.13 46.36 -12.66
N LEU A 10 45.52 45.33 -11.96
CA LEU A 10 45.19 43.92 -12.28
C LEU A 10 43.74 43.65 -11.89
N LEU A 11 42.84 43.63 -12.90
CA LEU A 11 41.44 43.26 -12.71
C LEU A 11 41.34 41.75 -12.55
N VAL A 12 41.25 41.22 -11.31
CA VAL A 12 40.98 39.82 -11.05
C VAL A 12 39.49 39.59 -11.27
N VAL A 13 39.14 39.05 -12.45
CA VAL A 13 37.80 38.55 -12.71
C VAL A 13 37.64 37.19 -11.98
N LEU A 14 37.03 37.21 -10.79
CA LEU A 14 36.58 35.97 -10.13
C LEU A 14 35.41 35.43 -10.93
N THR A 15 35.69 34.50 -11.84
CA THR A 15 34.64 33.66 -12.45
C THR A 15 34.14 32.72 -11.38
N ASN A 16 33.02 33.05 -10.75
CA ASN A 16 32.25 32.11 -9.96
C ASN A 16 31.73 31.02 -10.92
N ASN A 17 32.50 30.00 -11.15
CA ASN A 17 32.02 28.75 -11.69
C ASN A 17 31.16 28.11 -10.61
N GLY A 18 29.90 28.47 -10.58
CA GLY A 18 28.89 27.77 -9.77
C GLY A 18 28.83 26.33 -10.26
N LEU A 19 29.63 25.46 -9.64
CA LEU A 19 29.50 24.01 -9.84
C LEU A 19 28.09 23.64 -9.41
N ALA A 20 27.30 23.09 -10.32
CA ALA A 20 26.00 22.52 -10.00
C ALA A 20 26.25 21.48 -8.89
N GLN A 21 25.64 21.70 -7.72
CA GLN A 21 25.68 20.73 -6.64
C GLN A 21 24.51 19.78 -6.80
N ASP A 22 24.80 18.49 -6.88
CA ASP A 22 23.77 17.46 -6.83
C ASP A 22 23.05 17.49 -5.48
N GLN A 23 21.75 17.74 -5.49
CA GLN A 23 20.89 17.63 -4.32
C GLN A 23 19.99 16.41 -4.47
N LYS A 24 19.97 15.56 -3.43
CA LYS A 24 19.02 14.45 -3.38
C LYS A 24 17.60 15.00 -3.26
N VAL A 25 16.71 14.53 -4.12
CA VAL A 25 15.26 14.76 -3.96
C VAL A 25 14.77 13.86 -2.84
N SER A 26 14.12 14.44 -1.83
CA SER A 26 13.49 13.73 -0.72
C SER A 26 12.00 14.03 -0.69
N LEU A 27 11.22 13.06 -0.24
CA LEU A 27 9.79 13.27 0.03
C LEU A 27 9.65 13.94 1.40
N ASP A 28 8.94 15.07 1.43
CA ASP A 28 8.79 15.86 2.66
C ASP A 28 7.88 15.15 3.69
N GLN A 29 8.17 15.30 4.98
CA GLN A 29 7.41 14.70 6.09
C GLN A 29 7.35 13.17 6.02
N THR A 30 8.36 12.54 5.44
CA THR A 30 8.49 11.09 5.39
C THR A 30 9.60 10.59 6.30
N TYR A 31 9.37 9.42 6.87
CA TYR A 31 10.27 8.76 7.82
C TYR A 31 10.34 7.27 7.50
N SER A 32 11.40 6.62 7.96
CA SER A 32 11.47 5.16 7.92
C SER A 32 12.10 4.61 9.19
N LYS A 33 11.57 3.49 9.68
CA LYS A 33 12.07 2.82 10.88
C LYS A 33 11.87 1.31 10.78
N TRP A 34 12.84 0.55 11.27
CA TRP A 34 12.74 -0.90 11.35
C TRP A 34 11.92 -1.32 12.56
N ILE A 35 11.09 -2.35 12.36
CA ILE A 35 10.41 -3.08 13.43
C ILE A 35 10.79 -4.56 13.34
N ASP A 36 11.20 -5.14 14.46
CA ASP A 36 11.45 -6.58 14.58
C ASP A 36 10.17 -7.27 15.04
N SER A 37 9.57 -8.08 14.16
CA SER A 37 8.38 -8.85 14.50
C SER A 37 8.74 -10.15 15.16
N LYS A 38 8.30 -10.35 16.39
CA LYS A 38 8.41 -11.62 17.09
C LYS A 38 7.40 -12.66 16.57
N ILE A 39 6.30 -12.17 16.01
CA ILE A 39 5.22 -13.01 15.47
C ILE A 39 5.64 -13.65 14.15
N VAL A 40 6.24 -12.88 13.25
CA VAL A 40 6.71 -13.37 11.94
C VAL A 40 8.11 -13.96 12.04
N GLY A 41 8.90 -13.52 13.02
CA GLY A 41 10.32 -13.88 13.16
C GLY A 41 11.22 -13.22 12.12
N ASP A 42 10.84 -12.02 11.67
CA ASP A 42 11.56 -11.24 10.67
C ASP A 42 11.40 -9.73 10.97
N LYS A 43 12.10 -8.89 10.23
CA LYS A 43 12.03 -7.44 10.37
C LYS A 43 11.39 -6.79 9.16
N PHE A 44 10.70 -5.68 9.40
CA PHE A 44 10.06 -4.88 8.38
C PHE A 44 10.56 -3.43 8.45
N LEU A 45 10.78 -2.81 7.30
CA LEU A 45 11.06 -1.38 7.20
C LEU A 45 9.71 -0.65 7.04
N ILE A 46 9.30 0.06 8.06
CA ILE A 46 8.07 0.84 8.04
C ILE A 46 8.40 2.22 7.50
N GLN A 47 7.80 2.58 6.38
CA GLN A 47 7.88 3.89 5.75
C GLN A 47 6.63 4.68 6.11
N CYS A 48 6.80 5.92 6.57
CA CYS A 48 5.70 6.74 7.05
C CYS A 48 5.67 8.08 6.33
N TYR A 49 4.47 8.53 5.97
CA TYR A 49 4.17 9.93 5.71
C TYR A 49 3.15 10.40 6.74
N ILE A 50 3.46 11.47 7.44
CA ILE A 50 2.58 12.05 8.45
C ILE A 50 2.39 13.52 8.10
N PRO A 51 1.19 13.94 7.66
CA PRO A 51 0.92 15.32 7.32
C PRO A 51 1.14 16.22 8.54
N ASN A 52 1.44 17.50 8.29
CA ASN A 52 1.90 18.47 9.28
C ASN A 52 1.11 18.42 10.60
N GLN A 53 1.76 17.89 11.63
CA GLN A 53 1.23 17.66 12.97
C GLN A 53 0.82 18.97 13.70
N ASN A 54 1.33 20.13 13.26
CA ASN A 54 0.97 21.42 13.83
C ASN A 54 -0.44 21.88 13.41
N VAL A 55 -1.05 21.22 12.43
CA VAL A 55 -2.35 21.62 11.87
C VAL A 55 -3.44 20.60 12.17
N ILE A 56 -3.06 19.32 12.38
CA ILE A 56 -4.02 18.22 12.53
C ILE A 56 -3.56 17.28 13.64
N PRO A 57 -4.47 16.93 14.59
CA PRO A 57 -4.18 15.91 15.59
C PRO A 57 -3.90 14.56 14.91
N THR A 58 -2.76 13.95 15.23
CA THR A 58 -2.35 12.67 14.62
C THR A 58 -3.19 11.48 15.08
N ASP A 59 -3.77 11.56 16.28
CA ASP A 59 -4.62 10.54 16.89
C ASP A 59 -5.97 10.33 16.19
N SER A 60 -6.40 11.28 15.36
CA SER A 60 -7.65 11.22 14.59
C SER A 60 -7.46 11.10 13.07
N LEU A 61 -6.21 11.04 12.59
CA LEU A 61 -5.94 10.89 11.16
C LEU A 61 -6.38 9.53 10.64
N PRO A 62 -7.09 9.47 9.50
CA PRO A 62 -7.20 8.25 8.72
C PRO A 62 -5.81 7.73 8.33
N ILE A 63 -5.64 6.41 8.36
CA ILE A 63 -4.35 5.77 8.09
C ILE A 63 -4.48 4.86 6.87
N LEU A 64 -3.64 5.08 5.86
CA LEU A 64 -3.48 4.19 4.72
C LEU A 64 -2.31 3.24 4.96
N PHE A 65 -2.58 1.95 5.07
CA PHE A 65 -1.58 0.89 5.05
C PHE A 65 -1.36 0.45 3.61
N ILE A 66 -0.13 0.58 3.12
CA ILE A 66 0.21 0.19 1.75
C ILE A 66 1.22 -0.95 1.75
N LEU A 67 0.85 -2.03 1.09
CA LEU A 67 1.68 -3.21 0.87
C LEU A 67 2.66 -2.96 -0.30
N ASP A 68 3.75 -3.74 -0.35
CA ASP A 68 4.78 -3.59 -1.38
C ASP A 68 5.32 -2.15 -1.47
N SER A 69 5.58 -1.54 -0.31
CA SER A 69 5.87 -0.11 -0.24
C SER A 69 7.21 0.28 -0.86
N GLU A 70 8.09 -0.67 -1.13
CA GLU A 70 9.30 -0.48 -1.95
C GLU A 70 8.98 0.14 -3.32
N MET A 71 7.84 -0.23 -3.89
CA MET A 71 7.41 0.20 -5.22
C MET A 71 6.28 1.23 -5.17
N SER A 72 5.44 1.19 -4.14
CA SER A 72 4.15 1.88 -4.11
C SER A 72 4.13 3.14 -3.24
N PHE A 73 5.08 3.30 -2.29
CA PHE A 73 5.05 4.39 -1.32
C PHE A 73 5.12 5.78 -1.96
N GLY A 74 6.08 6.00 -2.88
CA GLY A 74 6.24 7.29 -3.55
C GLY A 74 5.01 7.68 -4.35
N LEU A 75 4.42 6.72 -5.07
CA LEU A 75 3.19 6.93 -5.82
C LEU A 75 2.01 7.28 -4.89
N ALA A 76 1.84 6.54 -3.80
CA ALA A 76 0.78 6.82 -2.83
C ALA A 76 0.93 8.20 -2.19
N TYR A 77 2.17 8.57 -1.85
CA TYR A 77 2.50 9.90 -1.33
C TYR A 77 2.05 11.01 -2.27
N ASP A 78 2.37 10.92 -3.56
CA ASP A 78 1.99 11.94 -4.53
C ASP A 78 0.47 11.95 -4.80
N VAL A 79 -0.15 10.79 -4.98
CA VAL A 79 -1.61 10.69 -5.18
C VAL A 79 -2.37 11.32 -4.01
N ILE A 80 -1.99 10.99 -2.77
CA ILE A 80 -2.66 11.56 -1.58
C ILE A 80 -2.48 13.07 -1.52
N ARG A 81 -1.30 13.59 -1.79
CA ARG A 81 -1.05 15.04 -1.76
C ARG A 81 -1.86 15.78 -2.81
N TRP A 82 -1.96 15.26 -4.04
CA TRP A 82 -2.79 15.85 -5.10
C TRP A 82 -4.28 15.81 -4.74
N LEU A 83 -4.81 14.67 -4.29
CA LEU A 83 -6.19 14.52 -3.88
C LEU A 83 -6.52 15.41 -2.66
N ARG A 84 -5.57 15.56 -1.74
CA ARG A 84 -5.74 16.47 -0.60
C ARG A 84 -5.70 17.93 -1.03
N TRP A 85 -4.82 18.31 -1.95
CA TRP A 85 -4.74 19.66 -2.48
C TRP A 85 -6.06 20.07 -3.16
N SER A 86 -6.67 19.17 -3.93
CA SER A 86 -7.98 19.36 -4.55
C SER A 86 -9.16 19.20 -3.58
N ARG A 87 -8.90 18.86 -2.30
CA ARG A 87 -9.91 18.60 -1.25
C ARG A 87 -10.84 17.42 -1.56
N GLU A 88 -10.37 16.46 -2.35
CA GLU A 88 -11.14 15.27 -2.73
C GLU A 88 -11.06 14.15 -1.68
N ILE A 89 -10.12 14.23 -0.75
CA ILE A 89 -10.00 13.34 0.41
C ILE A 89 -9.58 14.13 1.65
N PRO A 90 -9.78 13.63 2.88
CA PRO A 90 -9.23 14.22 4.09
C PRO A 90 -7.70 14.13 4.11
N TYR A 91 -7.07 14.68 5.14
CA TYR A 91 -5.66 14.37 5.44
C TYR A 91 -5.54 12.90 5.84
N VAL A 92 -4.51 12.22 5.34
CA VAL A 92 -4.27 10.79 5.52
C VAL A 92 -2.81 10.57 5.86
N ALA A 93 -2.52 9.80 6.90
CA ALA A 93 -1.18 9.27 7.14
C ALA A 93 -0.95 8.03 6.27
N ILE A 94 0.27 7.82 5.79
CA ILE A 94 0.64 6.60 5.04
C ILE A 94 1.57 5.77 5.90
N ILE A 95 1.28 4.49 6.01
CA ILE A 95 2.13 3.46 6.60
C ILE A 95 2.46 2.43 5.53
N GLY A 96 3.66 2.52 4.98
CA GLY A 96 4.18 1.57 4.01
C GLY A 96 4.90 0.43 4.70
N ILE A 97 4.56 -0.80 4.32
CA ILE A 97 5.22 -2.01 4.83
C ILE A 97 6.18 -2.51 3.76
N SER A 98 7.46 -2.46 4.07
CA SER A 98 8.58 -2.81 3.20
C SER A 98 9.43 -3.90 3.84
N TYR A 99 10.08 -4.70 3.02
CA TYR A 99 11.09 -5.66 3.50
C TYR A 99 12.49 -5.04 3.55
N GLY A 100 12.72 -3.90 2.89
CA GLY A 100 14.00 -3.20 2.85
C GLY A 100 15.15 -4.07 2.34
N THR A 101 14.88 -4.93 1.36
CA THR A 101 15.82 -5.95 0.87
C THR A 101 15.92 -5.97 -0.65
N ASN A 102 16.79 -6.82 -1.21
CA ASN A 102 16.90 -7.01 -2.65
C ASN A 102 15.66 -7.72 -3.24
N GLN A 103 15.51 -7.63 -4.56
CA GLN A 103 14.32 -8.13 -5.26
C GLN A 103 14.08 -9.63 -5.05
N THR A 104 15.11 -10.46 -5.02
CA THR A 104 14.96 -11.92 -4.85
C THR A 104 14.41 -12.25 -3.47
N GLU A 105 14.98 -11.67 -2.44
CA GLU A 105 14.54 -11.86 -1.06
C GLU A 105 13.15 -11.25 -0.83
N TRP A 106 12.85 -10.10 -1.43
CA TRP A 106 11.55 -9.47 -1.41
C TRP A 106 10.45 -10.41 -1.93
N TRP A 107 10.65 -11.06 -3.09
CA TRP A 107 9.70 -12.03 -3.62
C TRP A 107 9.42 -13.19 -2.67
N GLN A 108 10.46 -13.72 -2.01
CA GLN A 108 10.32 -14.83 -1.06
C GLN A 108 9.54 -14.40 0.19
N LYS A 109 9.88 -13.27 0.79
CA LYS A 109 9.21 -12.74 1.98
C LYS A 109 7.78 -12.35 1.67
N ARG A 110 7.55 -11.70 0.54
CA ARG A 110 6.23 -11.33 0.04
C ARG A 110 5.33 -12.54 -0.16
N SER A 111 5.83 -13.60 -0.77
CA SER A 111 5.07 -14.83 -0.95
C SER A 111 4.73 -15.51 0.38
N ARG A 112 5.64 -15.45 1.38
CA ARG A 112 5.36 -15.91 2.74
C ARG A 112 4.18 -15.16 3.34
N ASP A 113 4.25 -13.84 3.34
CA ASP A 113 3.37 -12.98 4.13
C ASP A 113 2.02 -12.70 3.46
N TYR A 114 1.93 -12.81 2.14
CA TYR A 114 0.71 -12.46 1.41
C TYR A 114 -0.10 -13.68 0.96
N THR A 115 0.31 -14.88 1.34
CA THR A 115 -0.40 -16.10 0.99
C THR A 115 -0.71 -16.96 2.22
N PHE A 116 -1.87 -17.60 2.22
CA PHE A 116 -2.37 -18.42 3.33
C PHE A 116 -2.06 -19.91 3.18
N SER A 117 -1.53 -20.30 2.03
CA SER A 117 -1.19 -21.70 1.73
C SER A 117 -0.07 -21.77 0.70
N LYS A 118 0.52 -22.95 0.54
CA LYS A 118 1.46 -23.25 -0.54
C LYS A 118 0.69 -23.50 -1.83
N ASP A 119 1.06 -22.82 -2.92
CA ASP A 119 0.49 -23.09 -4.24
C ASP A 119 0.96 -24.45 -4.78
N GLN A 120 0.11 -25.44 -4.71
CA GLN A 120 0.38 -26.79 -5.20
C GLN A 120 0.55 -26.84 -6.74
N LYS A 121 -0.13 -25.95 -7.45
CA LYS A 121 -0.10 -25.89 -8.93
C LYS A 121 1.08 -25.09 -9.47
N LYS A 122 1.75 -24.31 -8.61
CA LYS A 122 2.93 -23.50 -8.96
C LYS A 122 2.70 -22.60 -10.19
N ILE A 123 1.53 -22.00 -10.30
CA ILE A 123 1.09 -21.22 -11.47
C ILE A 123 2.10 -20.10 -11.79
N TRP A 124 2.67 -19.47 -10.78
CA TRP A 124 3.67 -18.41 -10.96
C TRP A 124 5.06 -18.78 -10.41
N GLY A 125 5.37 -20.08 -10.30
CA GLY A 125 6.66 -20.58 -9.86
C GLY A 125 6.66 -21.28 -8.51
N ASN A 126 7.85 -21.55 -7.98
CA ASN A 126 8.02 -22.23 -6.71
C ASN A 126 8.26 -21.21 -5.60
N TRP A 127 7.36 -21.15 -4.62
CA TRP A 127 7.41 -20.24 -3.50
C TRP A 127 7.52 -21.02 -2.18
N PRO A 128 8.74 -21.41 -1.79
CA PRO A 128 8.94 -22.33 -0.65
C PRO A 128 8.48 -21.75 0.70
N LEU A 129 8.49 -20.42 0.84
CA LEU A 129 8.07 -19.75 2.06
C LEU A 129 6.57 -19.47 2.14
N ALA A 130 5.82 -19.64 1.04
CA ALA A 130 4.38 -19.33 0.98
C ALA A 130 3.57 -20.00 2.10
N GLY A 131 2.51 -19.34 2.56
CA GLY A 131 1.57 -19.86 3.55
C GLY A 131 1.67 -19.27 4.95
N GLY A 132 2.31 -18.10 5.10
CA GLY A 132 2.53 -17.45 6.41
C GLY A 132 1.62 -16.25 6.71
N SER A 133 0.61 -15.96 5.87
CA SER A 133 -0.23 -14.76 6.00
C SER A 133 -0.90 -14.62 7.37
N ALA A 134 -1.27 -15.73 8.02
CA ALA A 134 -1.88 -15.70 9.34
C ALA A 134 -0.99 -15.00 10.39
N ASN A 135 0.34 -15.23 10.35
CA ASN A 135 1.29 -14.54 11.22
C ASN A 135 1.44 -13.07 10.81
N PHE A 136 1.48 -12.78 9.51
CA PHE A 136 1.59 -11.41 9.03
C PHE A 136 0.34 -10.57 9.36
N ILE A 137 -0.86 -11.13 9.21
CA ILE A 137 -2.12 -10.49 9.64
C ILE A 137 -2.09 -10.21 11.14
N ARG A 138 -1.62 -11.16 11.96
CA ARG A 138 -1.47 -10.98 13.39
C ARG A 138 -0.44 -9.90 13.73
N PHE A 139 0.71 -9.87 13.03
CA PHE A 139 1.72 -8.82 13.16
C PHE A 139 1.10 -7.44 12.89
N MET A 140 0.37 -7.27 11.79
CA MET A 140 -0.29 -6.00 11.48
C MET A 140 -1.26 -5.56 12.56
N GLY A 141 -2.15 -6.46 13.01
CA GLY A 141 -3.19 -6.14 13.98
C GLY A 141 -2.70 -5.94 15.41
N THR A 142 -1.46 -6.29 15.72
CA THR A 142 -0.88 -6.18 17.07
C THR A 142 0.40 -5.37 17.09
N GLU A 143 1.53 -5.94 16.65
CA GLU A 143 2.84 -5.31 16.77
C GLU A 143 2.94 -4.01 15.94
N LEU A 144 2.44 -4.01 14.69
CA LEU A 144 2.50 -2.83 13.84
C LEU A 144 1.57 -1.71 14.33
N PHE A 145 0.32 -2.03 14.68
CA PHE A 145 -0.62 -1.01 15.18
C PHE A 145 -0.12 -0.39 16.48
N GLN A 146 0.45 -1.20 17.40
CA GLN A 146 1.07 -0.67 18.61
C GLN A 146 2.28 0.20 18.30
N PHE A 147 3.16 -0.24 17.40
CA PHE A 147 4.35 0.50 16.98
C PHE A 147 4.00 1.88 16.42
N ILE A 148 3.03 2.00 15.51
CA ILE A 148 2.65 3.30 14.93
C ILE A 148 1.95 4.21 15.94
N SER A 149 1.24 3.63 16.91
CA SER A 149 0.64 4.37 18.01
C SER A 149 1.71 4.97 18.92
N ASP A 150 2.71 4.18 19.30
CA ASP A 150 3.76 4.60 20.23
C ASP A 150 4.75 5.59 19.59
N GLU A 151 5.16 5.33 18.35
CA GLU A 151 6.19 6.13 17.67
C GLU A 151 5.64 7.41 17.05
N TYR A 152 4.41 7.40 16.56
CA TYR A 152 3.85 8.48 15.76
C TYR A 152 2.52 9.04 16.29
N ASN A 153 2.03 8.51 17.43
CA ASN A 153 0.71 8.84 17.99
C ASN A 153 -0.44 8.66 16.98
N LEU A 154 -0.31 7.69 16.05
CA LEU A 154 -1.35 7.33 15.08
C LEU A 154 -2.29 6.29 15.72
N LYS A 155 -3.44 6.77 16.20
CA LYS A 155 -4.46 5.98 16.92
C LYS A 155 -5.80 5.94 16.20
N GLY A 156 -5.88 6.59 15.02
CA GLY A 156 -7.12 6.68 14.26
C GLY A 156 -7.74 5.32 13.98
N ASP A 157 -9.06 5.23 14.12
CA ASP A 157 -9.83 4.01 13.86
C ASP A 157 -10.17 3.86 12.37
N ASN A 158 -10.07 4.92 11.56
CA ASN A 158 -10.32 4.86 10.12
C ASN A 158 -9.08 4.34 9.38
N ARG A 159 -8.98 3.01 9.26
CA ARG A 159 -7.86 2.31 8.65
C ARG A 159 -8.22 1.79 7.28
N THR A 160 -7.39 2.12 6.30
CA THR A 160 -7.49 1.64 4.91
C THR A 160 -6.31 0.74 4.60
N ILE A 161 -6.54 -0.42 3.99
CA ILE A 161 -5.47 -1.25 3.44
C ILE A 161 -5.54 -1.29 1.92
N VAL A 162 -4.39 -1.17 1.25
CA VAL A 162 -4.28 -1.32 -0.20
C VAL A 162 -3.23 -2.35 -0.58
N GLY A 163 -3.57 -3.22 -1.52
CA GLY A 163 -2.67 -4.22 -2.08
C GLY A 163 -2.97 -4.55 -3.52
N LEU A 164 -1.89 -4.86 -4.27
CA LEU A 164 -1.94 -5.29 -5.67
C LEU A 164 -1.51 -6.78 -5.76
N SER A 165 -2.16 -7.55 -6.62
CA SER A 165 -1.74 -8.93 -6.94
C SER A 165 -1.82 -9.85 -5.70
N LEU A 166 -0.70 -10.42 -5.24
CA LEU A 166 -0.64 -11.14 -3.96
C LEU A 166 -1.00 -10.23 -2.77
N GLY A 167 -0.66 -8.92 -2.83
CA GLY A 167 -1.14 -7.96 -1.84
C GLY A 167 -2.65 -7.81 -1.86
N GLY A 168 -3.26 -7.84 -3.05
CA GLY A 168 -4.73 -7.90 -3.21
C GLY A 168 -5.33 -9.20 -2.69
N LEU A 169 -4.65 -10.33 -2.85
CA LEU A 169 -5.04 -11.62 -2.26
C LEU A 169 -5.05 -11.55 -0.73
N LEU A 170 -4.01 -10.98 -0.12
CA LEU A 170 -3.95 -10.76 1.33
C LEU A 170 -5.09 -9.85 1.81
N CYS A 171 -5.34 -8.73 1.13
CA CYS A 171 -6.46 -7.85 1.47
C CYS A 171 -7.80 -8.60 1.39
N THR A 172 -7.98 -9.46 0.39
CA THR A 172 -9.18 -10.31 0.27
C THR A 172 -9.26 -11.33 1.41
N GLU A 173 -8.15 -11.95 1.78
CA GLU A 173 -8.11 -12.87 2.93
C GLU A 173 -8.50 -12.17 4.24
N ILE A 174 -7.97 -10.98 4.48
CA ILE A 174 -8.33 -10.20 5.69
C ILE A 174 -9.83 -9.90 5.68
N LEU A 175 -10.38 -9.44 4.56
CA LEU A 175 -11.80 -9.11 4.41
C LEU A 175 -12.73 -10.29 4.77
N VAL A 176 -12.34 -11.52 4.42
CA VAL A 176 -13.15 -12.73 4.67
C VAL A 176 -12.67 -13.57 5.84
N SER A 177 -11.84 -13.02 6.72
CA SER A 177 -11.38 -13.73 7.92
C SER A 177 -11.36 -12.84 9.17
N LYS A 178 -10.95 -11.58 9.03
CA LYS A 178 -10.81 -10.58 10.10
C LYS A 178 -11.15 -9.18 9.59
N PRO A 179 -12.36 -8.97 9.05
CA PRO A 179 -12.75 -7.68 8.44
C PRO A 179 -12.65 -6.49 9.38
N GLU A 180 -12.67 -6.72 10.68
CA GLU A 180 -12.59 -5.68 11.72
C GLU A 180 -11.22 -5.01 11.86
N LEU A 181 -10.18 -5.53 11.19
CA LEU A 181 -8.84 -4.92 11.22
C LEU A 181 -8.77 -3.61 10.44
N PHE A 182 -9.60 -3.49 9.38
CA PHE A 182 -9.62 -2.32 8.53
C PHE A 182 -11.05 -1.92 8.20
N ASP A 183 -11.31 -0.61 8.15
CA ASP A 183 -12.61 -0.07 7.76
C ASP A 183 -12.76 0.01 6.24
N ASN A 184 -11.62 0.14 5.55
CA ASN A 184 -11.60 0.33 4.11
C ASN A 184 -10.57 -0.60 3.44
N TYR A 185 -10.96 -1.14 2.29
CA TYR A 185 -10.15 -2.06 1.50
C TYR A 185 -10.05 -1.55 0.07
N ILE A 186 -8.82 -1.42 -0.45
CA ILE A 186 -8.54 -1.14 -1.86
C ILE A 186 -7.82 -2.36 -2.42
N ILE A 187 -8.55 -3.22 -3.13
CA ILE A 187 -8.11 -4.53 -3.60
C ILE A 187 -7.88 -4.46 -5.11
N LEU A 188 -6.63 -4.45 -5.54
CA LEU A 188 -6.27 -4.22 -6.94
C LEU A 188 -5.67 -5.48 -7.57
N GLY A 189 -6.20 -5.91 -8.72
CA GLY A 189 -5.74 -7.07 -9.48
C GLY A 189 -5.46 -8.31 -8.61
N PRO A 190 -6.36 -8.71 -7.70
CA PRO A 190 -6.02 -9.71 -6.68
C PRO A 190 -5.75 -11.07 -7.28
N ALA A 191 -4.71 -11.74 -6.82
CA ALA A 191 -4.27 -13.06 -7.27
C ALA A 191 -5.16 -14.19 -6.76
N LEU A 192 -6.48 -14.11 -7.01
CA LEU A 192 -7.50 -15.03 -6.44
C LEU A 192 -7.42 -16.46 -6.97
N ILE A 193 -6.68 -16.68 -8.05
CA ILE A 193 -6.40 -18.02 -8.57
C ILE A 193 -5.46 -18.83 -7.67
N TRP A 194 -4.80 -18.19 -6.69
CA TRP A 194 -3.83 -18.83 -5.82
C TRP A 194 -4.35 -20.16 -5.26
N ASN A 195 -3.50 -21.19 -5.36
CA ASN A 195 -3.77 -22.55 -4.89
C ASN A 195 -5.18 -23.05 -5.28
N ASP A 196 -5.49 -22.99 -6.56
CA ASP A 196 -6.77 -23.45 -7.11
C ASP A 196 -7.98 -22.70 -6.53
N LYS A 197 -7.86 -21.37 -6.44
CA LYS A 197 -8.93 -20.49 -5.94
C LYS A 197 -9.35 -20.81 -4.49
N GLU A 198 -8.43 -21.22 -3.64
CA GLU A 198 -8.72 -21.60 -2.26
C GLU A 198 -9.39 -20.47 -1.45
N ILE A 199 -9.18 -19.22 -1.85
CA ILE A 199 -9.82 -18.05 -1.21
C ILE A 199 -11.36 -18.12 -1.23
N PHE A 200 -11.95 -18.73 -2.25
CA PHE A 200 -13.41 -18.87 -2.35
C PHE A 200 -13.96 -19.85 -1.32
N LYS A 201 -13.18 -20.85 -0.92
CA LYS A 201 -13.54 -21.75 0.18
C LYS A 201 -13.53 -21.00 1.52
N LYS A 202 -12.54 -20.10 1.71
CA LYS A 202 -12.46 -19.24 2.90
C LYS A 202 -13.65 -18.28 2.95
N GLU A 203 -13.98 -17.62 1.85
CA GLU A 203 -15.15 -16.75 1.74
C GLU A 203 -16.45 -17.50 2.07
N SER A 204 -16.66 -18.66 1.45
CA SER A 204 -17.84 -19.46 1.68
C SER A 204 -17.98 -19.92 3.14
N LEU A 205 -16.86 -20.27 3.78
CA LEU A 205 -16.85 -20.61 5.20
C LEU A 205 -17.17 -19.41 6.07
N TYR A 206 -16.63 -18.24 5.74
CA TYR A 206 -16.94 -16.99 6.43
C TYR A 206 -18.43 -16.66 6.32
N PHE A 207 -19.00 -16.67 5.10
CA PHE A 207 -20.42 -16.41 4.86
C PHE A 207 -21.34 -17.37 5.61
N LYS A 208 -20.98 -18.65 5.68
CA LYS A 208 -21.75 -19.65 6.42
C LYS A 208 -21.92 -19.31 7.90
N ASN A 209 -20.96 -18.59 8.48
CA ASN A 209 -20.93 -18.28 9.92
C ASN A 209 -21.23 -16.80 10.23
N HIS A 210 -21.20 -15.92 9.22
CA HIS A 210 -21.34 -14.47 9.41
C HIS A 210 -22.19 -13.87 8.27
N SER A 211 -23.15 -13.01 8.64
CA SER A 211 -23.97 -12.27 7.69
C SER A 211 -23.58 -10.79 7.58
N THR A 212 -22.54 -10.37 8.32
CA THR A 212 -22.14 -8.97 8.43
C THR A 212 -20.64 -8.81 8.12
N ILE A 213 -20.35 -7.83 7.29
CA ILE A 213 -19.00 -7.26 7.11
C ILE A 213 -19.17 -5.74 7.19
N LYS A 214 -18.55 -5.08 8.17
CA LYS A 214 -18.58 -3.63 8.30
C LYS A 214 -17.34 -3.05 7.62
N ALA A 215 -17.41 -2.80 6.31
CA ALA A 215 -16.29 -2.27 5.54
C ALA A 215 -16.73 -1.53 4.27
N ASN A 216 -15.88 -0.61 3.82
CA ASN A 216 -15.96 -0.03 2.48
C ASN A 216 -14.92 -0.70 1.60
N VAL A 217 -15.35 -1.38 0.57
CA VAL A 217 -14.46 -2.13 -0.33
C VAL A 217 -14.52 -1.53 -1.73
N PHE A 218 -13.36 -1.15 -2.23
CA PHE A 218 -13.14 -0.88 -3.64
C PHE A 218 -12.24 -1.96 -4.22
N THR A 219 -12.65 -2.59 -5.29
CA THR A 219 -11.83 -3.58 -6.00
C THR A 219 -11.77 -3.28 -7.49
N ALA A 220 -10.62 -3.50 -8.11
CA ALA A 220 -10.47 -3.26 -9.54
C ALA A 220 -9.48 -4.23 -10.19
N VAL A 221 -9.65 -4.40 -11.52
CA VAL A 221 -8.68 -5.08 -12.40
C VAL A 221 -8.41 -4.23 -13.63
N GLY A 222 -7.26 -4.41 -14.26
CA GLY A 222 -6.99 -3.85 -15.59
C GLY A 222 -7.77 -4.60 -16.66
N GLY A 223 -8.35 -3.89 -17.64
CA GLY A 223 -9.08 -4.50 -18.75
C GLY A 223 -8.20 -5.33 -19.70
N LEU A 224 -6.87 -5.10 -19.67
CA LEU A 224 -5.86 -5.84 -20.42
C LEU A 224 -5.05 -6.79 -19.52
N ASP A 225 -5.54 -7.07 -18.31
CA ASP A 225 -4.90 -8.04 -17.43
C ASP A 225 -5.02 -9.48 -17.94
N GLN A 226 -4.26 -10.40 -17.35
CA GLN A 226 -4.33 -11.82 -17.69
C GLN A 226 -5.67 -12.41 -17.26
N LYS A 227 -6.14 -13.40 -18.02
CA LYS A 227 -7.40 -14.11 -17.70
C LYS A 227 -7.37 -14.73 -16.30
N GLU A 228 -6.23 -15.22 -15.88
CA GLU A 228 -5.97 -15.78 -14.55
C GLU A 228 -6.21 -14.79 -13.41
N ILE A 229 -6.25 -13.50 -13.70
CA ILE A 229 -6.61 -12.43 -12.74
C ILE A 229 -8.07 -12.01 -12.96
N ILE A 230 -8.47 -11.71 -14.20
CA ILE A 230 -9.79 -11.15 -14.52
C ILE A 230 -10.92 -12.14 -14.17
N GLU A 231 -10.81 -13.42 -14.60
CA GLU A 231 -11.88 -14.40 -14.42
C GLU A 231 -12.16 -14.70 -12.93
N PRO A 232 -11.16 -15.01 -12.07
CA PRO A 232 -11.42 -15.20 -10.65
C PRO A 232 -11.90 -13.92 -9.95
N TRP A 233 -11.43 -12.73 -10.36
CA TRP A 233 -11.92 -11.49 -9.83
C TRP A 233 -13.39 -11.26 -10.18
N THR A 234 -13.82 -11.53 -11.42
CA THR A 234 -15.22 -11.42 -11.82
C THR A 234 -16.09 -12.36 -10.99
N GLU A 235 -15.67 -13.61 -10.82
CA GLU A 235 -16.35 -14.59 -9.97
C GLU A 235 -16.48 -14.10 -8.53
N PHE A 236 -15.41 -13.51 -7.98
CA PHE A 236 -15.43 -12.94 -6.63
C PHE A 236 -16.43 -11.78 -6.49
N VAL A 237 -16.45 -10.86 -7.46
CA VAL A 237 -17.40 -9.75 -7.51
C VAL A 237 -18.84 -10.26 -7.50
N ASP A 238 -19.14 -11.26 -8.32
CA ASP A 238 -20.48 -11.84 -8.40
C ASP A 238 -20.87 -12.53 -7.08
N ILE A 239 -19.95 -13.28 -6.48
CA ILE A 239 -20.18 -13.93 -5.18
C ILE A 239 -20.48 -12.88 -4.10
N ILE A 240 -19.62 -11.88 -3.93
CA ILE A 240 -19.81 -10.87 -2.87
C ILE A 240 -21.12 -10.11 -3.07
N ASN A 241 -21.47 -9.74 -4.29
CA ASN A 241 -22.74 -9.07 -4.59
C ASN A 241 -23.96 -9.98 -4.26
N SER A 242 -23.84 -11.28 -4.46
CA SER A 242 -24.91 -12.24 -4.14
C SER A 242 -25.10 -12.44 -2.63
N ARG A 243 -24.04 -12.30 -1.82
CA ARG A 243 -24.08 -12.52 -0.36
C ARG A 243 -24.88 -11.48 0.41
N LYS A 244 -24.92 -10.25 -0.08
CA LYS A 244 -25.63 -9.13 0.56
C LYS A 244 -25.23 -8.94 2.03
N TYR A 245 -23.94 -9.00 2.33
CA TYR A 245 -23.45 -8.77 3.68
C TYR A 245 -23.94 -7.44 4.25
N SER A 246 -24.51 -7.49 5.44
CA SER A 246 -24.91 -6.27 6.15
C SER A 246 -23.71 -5.41 6.51
N GLY A 247 -23.78 -4.11 6.24
CA GLY A 247 -22.70 -3.15 6.53
C GLY A 247 -21.56 -3.11 5.50
N LEU A 248 -21.64 -3.92 4.44
CA LEU A 248 -20.65 -3.90 3.36
C LEU A 248 -21.07 -2.92 2.25
N PHE A 249 -20.19 -1.96 2.00
CA PHE A 249 -20.26 -1.11 0.81
C PHE A 249 -19.21 -1.60 -0.19
N PHE A 250 -19.65 -2.22 -1.27
CA PHE A 250 -18.78 -2.90 -2.23
C PHE A 250 -18.88 -2.23 -3.60
N THR A 251 -17.75 -1.80 -4.14
CA THR A 251 -17.63 -1.19 -5.46
C THR A 251 -16.57 -1.92 -6.27
N SER A 252 -16.89 -2.32 -7.47
CA SER A 252 -15.97 -2.96 -8.42
C SER A 252 -15.78 -2.12 -9.67
N TRP A 253 -14.59 -2.18 -10.28
CA TRP A 253 -14.28 -1.42 -11.48
C TRP A 253 -13.29 -2.16 -12.39
N VAL A 254 -13.60 -2.25 -13.69
CA VAL A 254 -12.62 -2.64 -14.72
C VAL A 254 -11.99 -1.36 -15.26
N ILE A 255 -10.68 -1.23 -15.11
CA ILE A 255 -9.93 -0.08 -15.60
C ILE A 255 -9.51 -0.38 -17.05
N GLU A 256 -10.28 0.12 -17.98
CA GLU A 256 -10.08 -0.15 -19.41
C GLU A 256 -8.70 0.34 -19.87
N ASN A 257 -8.12 -0.39 -20.85
CA ASN A 257 -6.82 -0.13 -21.45
C ASN A 257 -5.62 -0.20 -20.48
N GLU A 258 -5.81 -0.72 -19.28
CA GLU A 258 -4.74 -0.92 -18.30
C GLU A 258 -4.39 -2.39 -18.13
N THR A 259 -3.10 -2.66 -17.92
CA THR A 259 -2.56 -3.99 -17.60
C THR A 259 -2.54 -4.21 -16.08
N HIS A 260 -2.04 -5.39 -15.64
CA HIS A 260 -1.90 -5.75 -14.23
C HIS A 260 -1.18 -4.69 -13.38
N ILE A 261 -0.11 -4.12 -13.92
CA ILE A 261 0.72 -3.16 -13.16
C ILE A 261 0.28 -1.72 -13.45
N SER A 262 0.01 -1.38 -14.70
CA SER A 262 -0.31 0.00 -15.08
C SER A 262 -1.64 0.50 -14.51
N MET A 263 -2.54 -0.41 -14.12
CA MET A 263 -3.80 -0.07 -13.46
C MET A 263 -3.64 0.55 -12.05
N PHE A 264 -2.48 0.33 -11.39
CA PHE A 264 -2.31 0.67 -9.98
C PHE A 264 -2.55 2.15 -9.65
N PRO A 265 -1.98 3.14 -10.40
CA PRO A 265 -2.21 4.56 -10.11
C PRO A 265 -3.68 4.97 -10.17
N ALA A 266 -4.40 4.55 -11.22
CA ALA A 266 -5.81 4.85 -11.39
C ALA A 266 -6.67 4.13 -10.33
N GLY A 267 -6.37 2.87 -10.05
CA GLY A 267 -7.02 2.05 -9.03
C GLY A 267 -6.85 2.65 -7.63
N LEU A 268 -5.64 3.05 -7.27
CA LEU A 268 -5.36 3.71 -5.99
C LEU A 268 -6.13 5.03 -5.87
N THR A 269 -6.05 5.89 -6.89
CA THR A 269 -6.74 7.19 -6.91
C THR A 269 -8.25 7.02 -6.73
N LYS A 270 -8.88 6.16 -7.52
CA LYS A 270 -10.32 5.91 -7.43
C LYS A 270 -10.70 5.23 -6.13
N GLY A 271 -9.89 4.27 -5.67
CA GLY A 271 -10.09 3.57 -4.41
C GLY A 271 -10.12 4.52 -3.21
N LEU A 272 -9.13 5.41 -3.09
CA LEU A 272 -9.08 6.42 -2.02
C LEU A 272 -10.31 7.34 -2.03
N LYS A 273 -10.71 7.82 -3.21
CA LYS A 273 -11.92 8.66 -3.35
C LYS A 273 -13.18 7.90 -2.98
N THR A 274 -13.26 6.61 -3.29
CA THR A 274 -14.45 5.79 -3.00
C THR A 274 -14.55 5.43 -1.52
N THR A 275 -13.42 5.20 -0.85
CA THR A 275 -13.40 4.68 0.53
C THR A 275 -13.29 5.77 1.59
N LEU A 276 -12.70 6.94 1.27
CA LEU A 276 -12.44 8.01 2.25
C LEU A 276 -13.42 9.20 2.16
N ASN A 277 -14.25 9.28 1.13
CA ASN A 277 -15.22 10.38 0.94
C ASN A 277 -16.61 10.01 1.47
N LYS A 278 -16.72 9.66 2.75
CA LYS A 278 -18.02 9.43 3.39
C LYS A 278 -18.21 10.35 4.58
#